data_c5dd0ae064e32391c4088a292e8bf2f4
#
_entry.id   c5dd0ae064e32391c4088a292e8bf2f4
#
_cell.length_a   1.000
_cell.length_b   1.000
_cell.length_c   1.000
_cell.angle_alpha   90.00
_cell.angle_beta   90.00
_cell.angle_gamma   90.00
#
_symmetry.space_group_name_H-M   'P 1'
#
loop_
_entity.id
_entity.type
_entity.pdbx_description
1 polymer ?
#
loop_
_entity_poly.entity_id
_entity_poly.type
_entity_poly.pdbx_seq_one_letter_code
_entity_poly.pdbx_strand_id
1 'polypeptide(L)'
;VKLTPLCVTLNCTDLENTTNATNGSLGNTTISTGIKEMKNCSFNVTSGIRDKMKKEYALFYTLDVAPIEGDNRSYTLTSCNTSIITQACPKVTFEPIPIHYCAPAGFAILKCKDKKFNGTGPCRNVSTVQCTHGIRPVVSTQLLLNGSLAEEEVVIKSANFSKNTNTIIVQLNESVVINCTRPNNNTRKSIHIAPGRAFYATGEIIGDIRQAHCNLSRAEWNKTLGKVVEKLREQYNKTITFKPSSGGDLEVTMHSVNCGGEFFYCNTTRLFNSTWNVTGSNNTEGNDTITLPCRIKQIINMWQEVGKAMYAPPIRGQIRCSSNITGLLLARDGGVNTTETEVFRPGGGNMKDNWRSELYKYKVVKIE
;
A
#
# COMPACT_ATOMS: atom_id res chain seq x y z
N VAL A 1 -17.83 3.38 15.66
CA VAL A 1 -17.71 2.79 17.00
C VAL A 1 -16.26 2.91 17.49
N LYS A 2 -16.09 3.56 18.65
CA LYS A 2 -14.77 3.66 19.29
C LYS A 2 -14.45 2.35 20.00
N LEU A 3 -13.24 1.83 19.79
CA LEU A 3 -12.78 0.55 20.34
C LEU A 3 -12.04 0.70 21.67
N THR A 4 -12.23 1.78 22.41
CA THR A 4 -11.59 1.97 23.72
C THR A 4 -11.81 0.80 24.69
N PRO A 5 -12.98 0.12 24.74
CA PRO A 5 -13.17 -1.05 25.57
C PRO A 5 -12.27 -2.25 25.23
N LEU A 6 -11.67 -2.26 24.05
CA LEU A 6 -10.72 -3.30 23.62
C LEU A 6 -9.25 -2.99 23.96
N CYS A 7 -8.97 -1.80 24.48
CA CYS A 7 -7.64 -1.44 24.95
C CYS A 7 -7.39 -2.05 26.34
N VAL A 8 -7.41 -3.37 26.38
CA VAL A 8 -7.20 -4.20 27.55
C VAL A 8 -6.05 -5.17 27.27
N THR A 9 -5.55 -5.82 28.30
CA THR A 9 -4.55 -6.87 28.15
C THR A 9 -5.16 -8.07 27.41
N LEU A 10 -4.51 -8.46 26.31
CA LEU A 10 -4.87 -9.63 25.53
C LEU A 10 -3.94 -10.79 25.88
N ASN A 11 -4.50 -11.97 26.07
CA ASN A 11 -3.72 -13.19 26.22
C ASN A 11 -3.68 -13.90 24.88
N CYS A 12 -2.55 -13.82 24.19
CA CYS A 12 -2.41 -14.30 22.82
C CYS A 12 -1.50 -15.51 22.74
N THR A 13 -1.90 -16.46 21.92
CA THR A 13 -1.12 -17.64 21.55
C THR A 13 -0.99 -17.69 20.03
N ASP A 14 0.06 -18.33 19.55
CA ASP A 14 0.23 -18.53 18.12
C ASP A 14 -0.87 -19.45 17.59
N LEU A 15 -1.34 -19.18 16.39
CA LEU A 15 -2.32 -20.01 15.73
C LEU A 15 -1.64 -21.27 15.22
N GLU A 16 -2.01 -22.42 15.78
CA GLU A 16 -1.49 -23.71 15.34
C GLU A 16 -2.11 -24.13 14.01
N ASN A 17 -1.26 -24.54 13.10
CA ASN A 17 -1.70 -25.15 11.86
C ASN A 17 -2.11 -26.59 12.14
N THR A 18 -3.41 -26.89 12.07
CA THR A 18 -3.96 -28.23 12.31
C THR A 18 -3.71 -29.19 11.15
N THR A 19 -3.11 -28.74 10.06
CA THR A 19 -2.62 -29.63 9.03
C THR A 19 -1.31 -30.26 9.47
N ASN A 20 -1.37 -31.46 10.02
CA ASN A 20 -0.21 -32.29 10.09
C ASN A 20 0.43 -32.35 8.73
N ALA A 21 1.64 -31.84 8.65
CA ALA A 21 2.48 -31.98 7.47
C ALA A 21 2.80 -33.47 7.31
N THR A 22 1.87 -34.24 6.78
CA THR A 22 2.17 -35.53 6.24
C THR A 22 2.76 -35.35 4.86
N ASN A 23 4.06 -35.57 4.85
CA ASN A 23 4.85 -35.96 3.69
C ASN A 23 5.14 -34.98 2.59
N GLY A 24 6.37 -34.49 2.64
CA GLY A 24 7.30 -34.67 1.56
C GLY A 24 6.75 -34.46 0.14
N SER A 25 6.56 -33.24 -0.27
CA SER A 25 6.88 -32.91 -1.65
C SER A 25 7.68 -31.63 -1.68
N LEU A 26 8.87 -31.81 -2.14
CA LEU A 26 9.86 -30.84 -2.52
C LEU A 26 9.25 -29.67 -3.30
N GLY A 27 9.46 -28.48 -2.81
CA GLY A 27 9.35 -27.30 -3.63
C GLY A 27 8.22 -26.36 -3.25
N ASN A 28 8.35 -25.70 -2.12
CA ASN A 28 7.99 -24.30 -1.89
C ASN A 28 8.11 -23.98 -0.41
N THR A 29 9.31 -23.60 -0.02
CA THR A 29 9.67 -23.15 1.33
C THR A 29 9.06 -21.82 1.74
N THR A 30 8.23 -21.21 0.91
CA THR A 30 7.57 -19.91 1.18
C THR A 30 6.23 -20.03 1.90
N ILE A 31 5.72 -21.25 2.11
CA ILE A 31 4.38 -21.49 2.70
C ILE A 31 4.40 -21.52 4.23
N SER A 32 5.58 -21.74 4.84
CA SER A 32 5.69 -21.92 6.29
C SER A 32 5.66 -20.65 7.12
N THR A 33 5.73 -19.46 6.50
CA THR A 33 5.74 -18.19 7.21
C THR A 33 4.34 -17.67 7.56
N GLY A 34 3.29 -18.16 6.91
CA GLY A 34 1.91 -17.74 7.14
C GLY A 34 1.37 -18.08 8.54
N ILE A 35 1.91 -19.11 9.18
CA ILE A 35 1.48 -19.60 10.51
C ILE A 35 1.75 -18.57 11.62
N LYS A 36 2.79 -17.72 11.43
CA LYS A 36 3.20 -16.72 12.42
C LYS A 36 2.52 -15.37 12.24
N GLU A 37 1.68 -15.20 11.24
CA GLU A 37 1.04 -13.93 10.94
C GLU A 37 -0.18 -13.63 11.80
N MET A 38 -0.80 -14.64 12.38
CA MET A 38 -2.01 -14.48 13.20
C MET A 38 -1.84 -15.06 14.59
N LYS A 39 -2.50 -14.42 15.53
CA LYS A 39 -2.57 -14.87 16.91
C LYS A 39 -4.02 -15.04 17.34
N ASN A 40 -4.26 -16.06 18.15
CA ASN A 40 -5.53 -16.26 18.83
C ASN A 40 -5.44 -15.56 20.19
N CYS A 41 -6.21 -14.51 20.37
CA CYS A 41 -6.19 -13.67 21.56
C CYS A 41 -7.50 -13.81 22.34
N SER A 42 -7.39 -14.00 23.66
CA SER A 42 -8.54 -13.94 24.56
C SER A 42 -8.48 -12.69 25.41
N PHE A 43 -9.63 -12.14 25.71
CA PHE A 43 -9.78 -10.90 26.48
C PHE A 43 -11.12 -10.85 27.16
N ASN A 44 -11.23 -9.97 28.14
CA ASN A 44 -12.47 -9.77 28.88
C ASN A 44 -13.18 -8.52 28.37
N VAL A 45 -14.46 -8.66 28.10
CA VAL A 45 -15.33 -7.56 27.66
C VAL A 45 -16.46 -7.39 28.68
N THR A 46 -16.76 -6.14 29.03
CA THR A 46 -17.91 -5.83 29.85
C THR A 46 -19.18 -5.92 29.01
N SER A 47 -20.03 -6.93 29.26
CA SER A 47 -21.26 -7.13 28.53
C SER A 47 -22.46 -6.48 29.24
N GLY A 48 -23.02 -5.41 28.64
CA GLY A 48 -24.36 -4.92 28.95
C GLY A 48 -24.59 -4.28 30.31
N ILE A 49 -25.85 -4.26 30.71
CA ILE A 49 -26.40 -3.50 31.82
C ILE A 49 -25.97 -3.98 33.22
N ARG A 50 -25.25 -5.08 33.32
CA ARG A 50 -24.95 -5.73 34.61
C ARG A 50 -23.44 -5.86 34.92
N ASP A 51 -22.57 -5.05 34.43
CA ASP A 51 -21.12 -5.06 34.74
C ASP A 51 -20.48 -6.47 34.80
N LYS A 52 -21.05 -7.43 34.09
CA LYS A 52 -20.50 -8.78 33.99
C LYS A 52 -19.45 -8.84 32.92
N MET A 53 -18.23 -9.15 33.33
CA MET A 53 -17.16 -9.44 32.42
C MET A 53 -17.37 -10.79 31.74
N LYS A 54 -17.35 -10.80 30.42
CA LYS A 54 -17.40 -12.01 29.60
C LYS A 54 -16.06 -12.20 28.91
N LYS A 55 -15.54 -13.42 28.94
CA LYS A 55 -14.33 -13.78 28.20
C LYS A 55 -14.69 -14.03 26.75
N GLU A 56 -14.02 -13.30 25.87
CA GLU A 56 -14.14 -13.46 24.42
C GLU A 56 -12.78 -13.76 23.80
N TYR A 57 -12.79 -14.27 22.59
CA TYR A 57 -11.57 -14.49 21.81
C TYR A 57 -11.76 -14.03 20.36
N ALA A 58 -10.67 -13.65 19.74
CA ALA A 58 -10.63 -13.24 18.33
C ALA A 58 -9.24 -13.51 17.75
N LEU A 59 -9.17 -13.65 16.45
CA LEU A 59 -7.90 -13.72 15.73
C LEU A 59 -7.46 -12.31 15.34
N PHE A 60 -6.21 -12.00 15.61
CA PHE A 60 -5.57 -10.74 15.22
C PHE A 60 -4.32 -11.03 14.42
N TYR A 61 -4.01 -10.16 13.45
CA TYR A 61 -2.72 -10.21 12.78
C TYR A 61 -1.63 -9.73 13.74
N THR A 62 -0.44 -10.33 13.64
CA THR A 62 0.69 -9.98 14.50
C THR A 62 1.11 -8.51 14.39
N LEU A 63 0.84 -7.87 13.26
CA LEU A 63 1.08 -6.44 13.07
C LEU A 63 0.18 -5.54 13.92
N ASP A 64 -0.97 -6.06 14.36
CA ASP A 64 -1.98 -5.29 15.09
C ASP A 64 -1.84 -5.42 16.61
N VAL A 65 -0.98 -6.29 17.09
CA VAL A 65 -0.74 -6.51 18.53
C VAL A 65 0.71 -6.23 18.88
N ALA A 66 0.91 -5.64 20.05
CA ALA A 66 2.22 -5.34 20.59
C ALA A 66 2.44 -6.07 21.91
N PRO A 67 3.62 -6.72 22.13
CA PRO A 67 3.88 -7.41 23.37
C PRO A 67 4.00 -6.41 24.52
N ILE A 68 3.56 -6.85 25.71
CA ILE A 68 3.74 -6.11 26.96
C ILE A 68 5.04 -6.59 27.62
N GLU A 69 5.85 -5.67 28.12
CA GLU A 69 7.11 -5.99 28.79
C GLU A 69 6.90 -6.95 29.98
N GLY A 70 7.71 -7.98 30.04
CA GLY A 70 7.79 -8.90 31.18
C GLY A 70 6.89 -10.15 31.08
N ASP A 71 6.06 -10.29 30.05
CA ASP A 71 5.22 -11.46 29.86
C ASP A 71 5.18 -11.88 28.39
N ASN A 72 5.45 -13.16 28.12
CA ASN A 72 5.50 -13.70 26.75
C ASN A 72 4.12 -13.93 26.10
N ARG A 73 3.04 -13.80 26.88
CA ARG A 73 1.67 -14.06 26.40
C ARG A 73 0.75 -12.85 26.45
N SER A 74 1.21 -11.75 27.07
CA SER A 74 0.42 -10.54 27.22
C SER A 74 0.70 -9.56 26.09
N TYR A 75 -0.36 -9.13 25.42
CA TYR A 75 -0.33 -8.21 24.30
C TYR A 75 -1.35 -7.09 24.49
N THR A 76 -1.18 -6.04 23.77
CA THR A 76 -2.18 -4.98 23.61
C THR A 76 -2.32 -4.66 22.14
N LEU A 77 -3.48 -4.14 21.73
CA LEU A 77 -3.64 -3.65 20.38
C LEU A 77 -2.69 -2.47 20.13
N THR A 78 -2.07 -2.44 18.96
CA THR A 78 -1.23 -1.32 18.56
C THR A 78 -2.05 -0.04 18.57
N SER A 79 -1.41 1.08 18.84
CA SER A 79 -2.03 2.43 18.89
C SER A 79 -2.99 2.68 20.05
N CYS A 80 -3.29 1.72 20.91
CA CYS A 80 -4.15 1.96 22.08
C CYS A 80 -3.61 3.03 23.03
N ASN A 81 -2.28 3.11 23.16
CA ASN A 81 -1.63 4.07 24.09
C ASN A 81 -1.50 5.47 23.48
N THR A 82 -1.56 5.59 22.16
CA THR A 82 -1.22 6.84 21.46
C THR A 82 -2.39 7.41 20.65
N SER A 83 -3.42 6.62 20.38
CA SER A 83 -4.49 6.99 19.45
C SER A 83 -5.84 6.50 19.91
N ILE A 84 -6.88 7.18 19.45
CA ILE A 84 -8.25 6.68 19.55
C ILE A 84 -8.48 5.78 18.33
N ILE A 85 -8.86 4.51 18.58
CA ILE A 85 -9.16 3.56 17.53
C ILE A 85 -10.66 3.59 17.26
N THR A 86 -11.03 3.86 16.02
CA THR A 86 -12.43 3.86 15.56
C THR A 86 -12.60 2.76 14.51
N GLN A 87 -13.62 1.93 14.69
CA GLN A 87 -13.96 0.91 13.73
C GLN A 87 -14.63 1.53 12.50
N ALA A 88 -14.13 1.18 11.30
CA ALA A 88 -14.83 1.53 10.07
C ALA A 88 -16.17 0.80 10.00
N CYS A 89 -17.18 1.46 9.47
CA CYS A 89 -18.51 0.86 9.34
C CYS A 89 -18.46 -0.28 8.30
N PRO A 90 -18.87 -1.50 8.66
CA PRO A 90 -18.79 -2.64 7.72
C PRO A 90 -19.62 -2.48 6.45
N LYS A 91 -20.61 -1.62 6.45
CA LYS A 91 -21.46 -1.32 5.29
C LYS A 91 -20.85 -0.30 4.33
N VAL A 92 -19.79 0.41 4.76
CA VAL A 92 -19.13 1.43 3.95
C VAL A 92 -17.98 0.78 3.20
N THR A 93 -17.91 1.01 1.90
CA THR A 93 -16.83 0.47 1.05
C THR A 93 -15.66 1.44 1.00
N PHE A 94 -14.45 0.91 0.84
CA PHE A 94 -13.23 1.69 0.58
C PHE A 94 -12.91 1.78 -0.92
N GLU A 95 -13.85 1.42 -1.79
CA GLU A 95 -13.64 1.45 -3.23
C GLU A 95 -13.44 2.89 -3.71
N PRO A 96 -12.31 3.22 -4.35
CA PRO A 96 -12.09 4.55 -4.88
C PRO A 96 -13.01 4.81 -6.06
N ILE A 97 -13.82 5.87 -5.98
CA ILE A 97 -14.67 6.33 -7.07
C ILE A 97 -14.10 7.61 -7.66
N PRO A 98 -14.23 7.83 -8.99
CA PRO A 98 -13.70 9.05 -9.60
C PRO A 98 -14.32 10.31 -9.02
N ILE A 99 -13.46 11.28 -8.69
CA ILE A 99 -13.83 12.59 -8.18
C ILE A 99 -13.38 13.64 -9.17
N HIS A 100 -14.25 14.60 -9.47
CA HIS A 100 -13.94 15.75 -10.29
C HIS A 100 -13.85 17.00 -9.41
N TYR A 101 -12.77 17.77 -9.57
CA TYR A 101 -12.63 19.06 -8.92
C TYR A 101 -13.03 20.16 -9.91
N CYS A 102 -13.93 21.03 -9.50
CA CYS A 102 -14.45 22.10 -10.33
C CYS A 102 -14.06 23.47 -9.74
N ALA A 103 -13.82 24.44 -10.63
CA ALA A 103 -13.51 25.80 -10.22
C ALA A 103 -14.71 26.49 -9.60
N PRO A 104 -14.53 27.23 -8.48
CA PRO A 104 -15.60 28.07 -7.94
C PRO A 104 -15.84 29.28 -8.85
N ALA A 105 -16.95 29.97 -8.61
CA ALA A 105 -17.30 31.20 -9.35
C ALA A 105 -16.16 32.23 -9.26
N GLY A 106 -15.81 32.83 -10.39
CA GLY A 106 -14.69 33.81 -10.49
C GLY A 106 -13.32 33.15 -10.72
N PHE A 107 -13.26 31.84 -10.90
CA PHE A 107 -12.04 31.10 -11.18
C PHE A 107 -12.21 30.23 -12.43
N ALA A 108 -11.10 29.89 -13.06
CA ALA A 108 -11.05 28.94 -14.15
C ALA A 108 -9.91 27.96 -13.96
N ILE A 109 -10.02 26.80 -14.60
CA ILE A 109 -8.97 25.79 -14.60
C ILE A 109 -8.35 25.74 -15.99
N LEU A 110 -7.01 25.89 -16.05
CA LEU A 110 -6.23 25.70 -17.25
C LEU A 110 -5.67 24.28 -17.27
N LYS A 111 -5.86 23.58 -18.37
CA LYS A 111 -5.35 22.22 -18.58
C LYS A 111 -4.26 22.25 -19.65
N CYS A 112 -3.07 21.74 -19.29
CA CYS A 112 -2.00 21.52 -20.25
C CYS A 112 -2.23 20.23 -21.01
N LYS A 113 -2.28 20.29 -22.33
CA LYS A 113 -2.50 19.13 -23.21
C LYS A 113 -1.22 18.61 -23.85
N ASP A 114 -0.07 19.20 -23.55
CA ASP A 114 1.21 18.72 -24.08
C ASP A 114 1.49 17.31 -23.59
N LYS A 115 1.76 16.39 -24.53
CA LYS A 115 1.93 14.96 -24.22
C LYS A 115 3.16 14.63 -23.36
N LYS A 116 4.18 15.49 -23.44
CA LYS A 116 5.44 15.33 -22.70
C LYS A 116 5.60 16.33 -21.54
N PHE A 117 4.52 16.98 -21.13
CA PHE A 117 4.55 17.94 -20.04
C PHE A 117 4.92 17.28 -18.72
N ASN A 118 5.96 17.78 -18.07
CA ASN A 118 6.47 17.23 -16.81
C ASN A 118 5.98 17.96 -15.55
N GLY A 119 5.04 18.87 -15.69
CA GLY A 119 4.48 19.66 -14.58
C GLY A 119 5.12 21.01 -14.35
N THR A 120 6.25 21.31 -14.99
CA THR A 120 6.97 22.58 -14.86
C THR A 120 7.31 23.19 -16.22
N GLY A 121 7.40 24.50 -16.26
CA GLY A 121 7.78 25.23 -17.48
C GLY A 121 6.59 25.55 -18.39
N PRO A 122 6.87 26.03 -19.61
CA PRO A 122 5.83 26.46 -20.54
C PRO A 122 5.02 25.29 -21.08
N CYS A 123 3.74 25.53 -21.29
CA CYS A 123 2.84 24.62 -21.98
C CYS A 123 2.33 25.30 -23.24
N ARG A 124 2.41 24.62 -24.40
CA ARG A 124 2.01 25.19 -25.70
C ARG A 124 0.53 24.99 -26.00
N ASN A 125 -0.01 23.82 -25.70
CA ASN A 125 -1.41 23.50 -25.97
C ASN A 125 -2.19 23.52 -24.65
N VAL A 126 -2.90 24.62 -24.41
CA VAL A 126 -3.65 24.86 -23.18
C VAL A 126 -5.13 24.98 -23.52
N SER A 127 -5.97 24.34 -22.75
CA SER A 127 -7.42 24.56 -22.79
C SER A 127 -7.95 24.98 -21.43
N THR A 128 -9.06 25.73 -21.48
CA THR A 128 -9.79 26.10 -20.27
C THR A 128 -10.87 25.06 -20.02
N VAL A 129 -10.92 24.52 -18.83
CA VAL A 129 -11.92 23.54 -18.40
C VAL A 129 -12.61 24.04 -17.13
N GLN A 130 -13.84 23.62 -16.92
CA GLN A 130 -14.58 23.94 -15.71
C GLN A 130 -14.22 22.99 -14.57
N CYS A 131 -13.99 21.72 -14.91
CA CYS A 131 -13.68 20.66 -13.96
C CYS A 131 -12.52 19.80 -14.48
N THR A 132 -11.84 19.14 -13.55
CA THR A 132 -10.82 18.15 -13.89
C THR A 132 -11.47 16.88 -14.44
N HIS A 133 -10.64 15.99 -15.02
CA HIS A 133 -11.09 14.62 -15.30
C HIS A 133 -11.40 13.87 -14.00
N GLY A 134 -12.04 12.71 -14.10
CA GLY A 134 -12.30 11.86 -12.94
C GLY A 134 -11.00 11.28 -12.37
N ILE A 135 -10.68 11.65 -11.14
CA ILE A 135 -9.48 11.20 -10.43
C ILE A 135 -9.91 10.21 -9.36
N ARG A 136 -9.39 9.00 -9.42
CA ARG A 136 -9.63 7.99 -8.38
C ARG A 136 -8.69 8.25 -7.20
N PRO A 137 -9.20 8.48 -5.99
CA PRO A 137 -8.37 8.75 -4.81
C PRO A 137 -7.78 7.45 -4.25
N VAL A 138 -6.97 6.76 -5.03
CA VAL A 138 -6.31 5.53 -4.61
C VAL A 138 -5.19 5.86 -3.63
N VAL A 139 -5.26 5.27 -2.44
CA VAL A 139 -4.25 5.41 -1.40
C VAL A 139 -3.29 4.23 -1.51
N SER A 140 -2.08 4.49 -1.93
CA SER A 140 -1.03 3.48 -2.07
C SER A 140 0.34 4.09 -1.83
N THR A 141 1.33 3.26 -1.59
CA THR A 141 2.73 3.67 -1.47
C THR A 141 3.58 2.94 -2.48
N GLN A 142 4.69 3.54 -2.88
CA GLN A 142 5.67 3.00 -3.84
C GLN A 142 5.14 2.89 -5.28
N LEU A 143 4.03 2.22 -5.49
CA LEU A 143 3.40 2.03 -6.80
C LEU A 143 2.13 2.87 -6.87
N LEU A 144 1.94 3.59 -7.96
CA LEU A 144 0.71 4.33 -8.24
C LEU A 144 -0.22 3.44 -9.04
N LEU A 145 -1.44 3.26 -8.54
CA LEU A 145 -2.41 2.33 -9.10
C LEU A 145 -3.59 3.06 -9.74
N ASN A 146 -4.08 2.53 -10.85
CA ASN A 146 -5.30 2.96 -11.52
C ASN A 146 -5.34 4.45 -11.88
N GLY A 147 -4.19 5.06 -12.08
CA GLY A 147 -4.04 6.44 -12.50
C GLY A 147 -3.98 6.60 -14.01
N SER A 148 -3.62 7.78 -14.46
CA SER A 148 -3.49 8.13 -15.87
C SER A 148 -2.15 7.66 -16.42
N LEU A 149 -2.16 7.16 -17.66
CA LEU A 149 -0.97 6.80 -18.41
C LEU A 149 -0.48 7.97 -19.25
N ALA A 150 0.83 8.02 -19.50
CA ALA A 150 1.41 8.94 -20.47
C ALA A 150 1.02 8.51 -21.90
N GLU A 151 0.78 9.49 -22.79
CA GLU A 151 0.29 9.20 -24.13
C GLU A 151 1.36 8.67 -25.08
N GLU A 152 2.62 9.10 -24.94
CA GLU A 152 3.70 8.71 -25.85
C GLU A 152 4.74 7.84 -25.17
N GLU A 153 5.51 8.40 -24.27
CA GLU A 153 6.59 7.72 -23.57
C GLU A 153 6.54 7.96 -22.07
N VAL A 154 7.28 7.18 -21.30
CA VAL A 154 7.40 7.35 -19.86
C VAL A 154 7.87 8.78 -19.55
N VAL A 155 7.21 9.42 -18.61
CA VAL A 155 7.54 10.77 -18.13
C VAL A 155 7.98 10.70 -16.68
N ILE A 156 9.14 11.32 -16.39
CA ILE A 156 9.61 11.47 -15.01
C ILE A 156 9.43 12.92 -14.57
N LYS A 157 9.01 13.11 -13.34
CA LYS A 157 8.68 14.41 -12.76
C LYS A 157 9.34 14.57 -11.41
N SER A 158 9.94 15.72 -11.17
CA SER A 158 10.48 16.08 -9.85
C SER A 158 10.49 17.60 -9.73
N ALA A 159 10.31 18.10 -8.51
CA ALA A 159 10.44 19.53 -8.26
C ALA A 159 11.88 20.03 -8.55
N ASN A 160 12.87 19.22 -8.25
CA ASN A 160 14.26 19.48 -8.59
C ASN A 160 15.05 18.15 -8.63
N PHE A 161 15.46 17.74 -9.82
CA PHE A 161 16.21 16.48 -10.01
C PHE A 161 17.60 16.50 -9.34
N SER A 162 18.18 17.63 -9.12
CA SER A 162 19.48 17.74 -8.44
C SER A 162 19.40 17.55 -6.93
N LYS A 163 18.21 17.66 -6.33
CA LYS A 163 17.98 17.44 -4.91
C LYS A 163 17.49 16.01 -4.67
N ASN A 164 18.25 15.24 -3.90
CA ASN A 164 17.87 13.88 -3.50
C ASN A 164 16.70 13.83 -2.51
N THR A 165 16.34 14.94 -1.88
CA THR A 165 15.21 15.04 -0.96
C THR A 165 13.85 15.09 -1.67
N ASN A 166 13.84 15.38 -2.98
CA ASN A 166 12.61 15.43 -3.75
C ASN A 166 12.23 14.05 -4.31
N THR A 167 10.98 13.70 -4.16
CA THR A 167 10.43 12.47 -4.73
C THR A 167 10.34 12.60 -6.25
N ILE A 168 10.75 11.56 -6.94
CA ILE A 168 10.59 11.43 -8.39
C ILE A 168 9.30 10.67 -8.65
N ILE A 169 8.40 11.29 -9.39
CA ILE A 169 7.15 10.67 -9.81
C ILE A 169 7.33 10.18 -11.23
N VAL A 170 7.17 8.88 -11.43
CA VAL A 170 7.26 8.24 -12.74
C VAL A 170 5.84 7.98 -13.24
N GLN A 171 5.55 8.46 -14.44
CA GLN A 171 4.29 8.14 -15.13
C GLN A 171 4.59 7.18 -16.28
N LEU A 172 3.99 6.01 -16.22
CA LEU A 172 4.17 4.96 -17.24
C LEU A 172 3.28 5.26 -18.47
N ASN A 173 3.72 4.78 -19.61
CA ASN A 173 2.93 4.84 -20.85
C ASN A 173 2.12 3.56 -21.11
N GLU A 174 2.51 2.45 -20.48
CA GLU A 174 1.76 1.20 -20.50
C GLU A 174 1.64 0.70 -19.05
N SER A 175 0.46 0.23 -18.68
CA SER A 175 0.24 -0.28 -17.34
C SER A 175 0.75 -1.71 -17.19
N VAL A 176 1.13 -2.05 -15.97
CA VAL A 176 1.43 -3.42 -15.57
C VAL A 176 0.33 -3.89 -14.63
N VAL A 177 -0.29 -5.02 -14.96
CA VAL A 177 -1.36 -5.59 -14.12
C VAL A 177 -0.75 -6.24 -12.89
N ILE A 178 -1.29 -5.94 -11.74
CA ILE A 178 -0.94 -6.58 -10.47
C ILE A 178 -2.20 -7.20 -9.86
N ASN A 179 -2.13 -8.49 -9.56
CA ASN A 179 -3.21 -9.28 -8.99
C ASN A 179 -2.85 -9.67 -7.58
N CYS A 180 -3.66 -9.26 -6.60
CA CYS A 180 -3.43 -9.55 -5.20
C CYS A 180 -4.52 -10.48 -4.66
N THR A 181 -4.13 -11.38 -3.78
CA THR A 181 -5.00 -12.43 -3.24
C THR A 181 -4.73 -12.61 -1.75
N ARG A 182 -5.79 -12.69 -0.98
CA ARG A 182 -5.77 -13.30 0.36
C ARG A 182 -6.47 -14.64 0.27
N PRO A 183 -5.74 -15.76 0.22
CA PRO A 183 -6.33 -17.06 -0.02
C PRO A 183 -7.09 -17.63 1.19
N ASN A 184 -6.90 -17.07 2.38
CA ASN A 184 -7.57 -17.52 3.58
C ASN A 184 -9.06 -17.22 3.54
N ASN A 185 -9.85 -18.23 3.88
CA ASN A 185 -11.30 -18.09 4.01
C ASN A 185 -11.63 -17.67 5.44
N ASN A 186 -11.64 -16.37 5.69
CA ASN A 186 -11.90 -15.79 7.00
C ASN A 186 -13.39 -15.76 7.31
N THR A 187 -13.74 -16.05 8.56
CA THR A 187 -15.07 -15.79 9.10
C THR A 187 -15.05 -14.52 9.93
N ARG A 188 -16.20 -13.89 10.04
CA ARG A 188 -16.38 -12.69 10.85
C ARG A 188 -17.38 -12.94 11.96
N LYS A 189 -17.01 -12.56 13.17
CA LYS A 189 -17.92 -12.63 14.32
C LYS A 189 -18.15 -11.24 14.91
N SER A 190 -19.29 -11.07 15.54
CA SER A 190 -19.69 -9.85 16.20
C SER A 190 -19.55 -10.00 17.71
N ILE A 191 -18.83 -9.09 18.35
CA ILE A 191 -18.66 -9.06 19.80
C ILE A 191 -19.28 -7.77 20.32
N HIS A 192 -20.26 -7.87 21.19
CA HIS A 192 -20.89 -6.72 21.81
C HIS A 192 -19.97 -6.13 22.88
N ILE A 193 -19.57 -4.88 22.70
CA ILE A 193 -18.68 -4.15 23.61
C ILE A 193 -19.37 -3.06 24.40
N ALA A 194 -20.55 -2.66 23.97
CA ALA A 194 -21.43 -1.69 24.64
C ALA A 194 -22.86 -1.83 24.09
N PRO A 195 -23.88 -1.27 24.75
CA PRO A 195 -25.24 -1.30 24.24
C PRO A 195 -25.33 -0.72 22.82
N GLY A 196 -25.84 -1.51 21.88
CA GLY A 196 -25.95 -1.14 20.47
C GLY A 196 -24.62 -1.00 19.71
N ARG A 197 -23.50 -1.42 20.31
CA ARG A 197 -22.17 -1.30 19.70
C ARG A 197 -21.50 -2.67 19.60
N ALA A 198 -21.17 -3.07 18.39
CA ALA A 198 -20.52 -4.34 18.11
C ALA A 198 -19.14 -4.12 17.52
N PHE A 199 -18.18 -4.93 17.98
CA PHE A 199 -16.86 -5.07 17.40
C PHE A 199 -16.87 -6.27 16.44
N TYR A 200 -16.47 -6.06 15.20
CA TYR A 200 -16.37 -7.12 14.21
C TYR A 200 -14.96 -7.66 14.17
N ALA A 201 -14.82 -8.91 14.56
CA ALA A 201 -13.53 -9.59 14.67
C ALA A 201 -13.44 -10.75 13.71
N THR A 202 -12.22 -11.18 13.41
CA THR A 202 -11.99 -12.44 12.73
C THR A 202 -12.28 -13.59 13.69
N GLY A 203 -13.17 -14.49 13.31
CA GLY A 203 -13.55 -15.65 14.09
C GLY A 203 -12.61 -16.82 13.84
N GLU A 204 -12.85 -17.53 12.75
CA GLU A 204 -12.08 -18.72 12.37
C GLU A 204 -11.61 -18.57 10.92
N ILE A 205 -10.53 -19.26 10.60
CA ILE A 205 -10.05 -19.41 9.23
C ILE A 205 -10.37 -20.83 8.79
N ILE A 206 -11.19 -20.95 7.74
CA ILE A 206 -11.60 -22.23 7.20
C ILE A 206 -10.54 -22.72 6.23
N GLY A 207 -10.02 -23.92 6.45
CA GLY A 207 -8.99 -24.53 5.62
C GLY A 207 -7.58 -24.15 6.01
N ASP A 208 -6.66 -24.27 5.06
CA ASP A 208 -5.25 -23.99 5.29
C ASP A 208 -4.97 -22.49 5.42
N ILE A 209 -4.05 -22.15 6.32
CA ILE A 209 -3.58 -20.78 6.48
C ILE A 209 -2.48 -20.52 5.46
N ARG A 210 -2.73 -19.62 4.54
CA ARG A 210 -1.79 -19.23 3.47
C ARG A 210 -1.51 -17.75 3.50
N GLN A 211 -0.32 -17.38 3.04
CA GLN A 211 0.09 -15.98 2.99
C GLN A 211 -0.58 -15.24 1.84
N ALA A 212 -1.04 -14.02 2.13
CA ALA A 212 -1.47 -13.09 1.10
C ALA A 212 -0.29 -12.73 0.18
N HIS A 213 -0.57 -12.52 -1.07
CA HIS A 213 0.47 -12.23 -2.07
C HIS A 213 -0.08 -11.44 -3.25
N CYS A 214 0.84 -10.81 -3.97
CA CYS A 214 0.54 -10.16 -5.24
C CYS A 214 1.38 -10.77 -6.35
N ASN A 215 0.79 -10.96 -7.50
CA ASN A 215 1.43 -11.54 -8.70
C ASN A 215 1.43 -10.52 -9.84
N LEU A 216 2.56 -10.45 -10.53
CA LEU A 216 2.68 -9.69 -11.77
C LEU A 216 3.66 -10.38 -12.74
N SER A 217 3.55 -10.06 -14.01
CA SER A 217 4.40 -10.62 -15.06
C SER A 217 5.82 -10.06 -14.96
N ARG A 218 6.82 -10.94 -14.87
CA ARG A 218 8.24 -10.57 -14.86
C ARG A 218 8.64 -9.88 -16.15
N ALA A 219 8.20 -10.40 -17.30
CA ALA A 219 8.51 -9.84 -18.59
C ALA A 219 7.97 -8.40 -18.74
N GLU A 220 6.73 -8.17 -18.37
CA GLU A 220 6.15 -6.83 -18.40
C GLU A 220 6.83 -5.87 -17.44
N TRP A 221 7.16 -6.32 -16.24
CA TRP A 221 7.84 -5.49 -15.26
C TRP A 221 9.25 -5.10 -15.72
N ASN A 222 10.03 -6.04 -16.26
CA ASN A 222 11.36 -5.77 -16.78
C ASN A 222 11.33 -4.81 -17.97
N LYS A 223 10.36 -4.99 -18.87
CA LYS A 223 10.15 -4.05 -19.99
C LYS A 223 9.84 -2.64 -19.47
N THR A 224 8.99 -2.53 -18.47
CA THR A 224 8.63 -1.25 -17.84
C THR A 224 9.82 -0.59 -17.17
N LEU A 225 10.60 -1.33 -16.37
CA LEU A 225 11.81 -0.81 -15.74
C LEU A 225 12.83 -0.34 -16.76
N GLY A 226 12.97 -1.05 -17.88
CA GLY A 226 13.86 -0.66 -18.97
C GLY A 226 13.51 0.73 -19.51
N LYS A 227 12.24 1.02 -19.71
CA LYS A 227 11.78 2.33 -20.15
C LYS A 227 12.04 3.42 -19.12
N VAL A 228 11.84 3.11 -17.84
CA VAL A 228 12.11 4.05 -16.73
C VAL A 228 13.60 4.36 -16.65
N VAL A 229 14.46 3.34 -16.81
CA VAL A 229 15.91 3.49 -16.82
C VAL A 229 16.38 4.40 -17.96
N GLU A 230 15.82 4.26 -19.15
CA GLU A 230 16.13 5.14 -20.28
C GLU A 230 15.88 6.61 -19.92
N LYS A 231 14.75 6.89 -19.31
CA LYS A 231 14.40 8.25 -18.89
C LYS A 231 15.29 8.78 -17.76
N LEU A 232 15.64 7.94 -16.80
CA LEU A 232 16.54 8.30 -15.72
C LEU A 232 17.97 8.57 -16.25
N ARG A 233 18.42 7.83 -17.27
CA ARG A 233 19.71 8.06 -17.92
C ARG A 233 19.76 9.38 -18.67
N GLU A 234 18.69 9.78 -19.33
CA GLU A 234 18.60 11.10 -19.98
C GLU A 234 18.82 12.23 -18.96
N GLN A 235 18.36 12.02 -17.72
CA GLN A 235 18.44 13.04 -16.66
C GLN A 235 19.80 12.99 -15.92
N TYR A 236 20.31 11.81 -15.60
CA TYR A 236 21.49 11.65 -14.73
C TYR A 236 22.76 11.19 -15.45
N ASN A 237 22.64 10.58 -16.63
CA ASN A 237 23.75 10.09 -17.44
C ASN A 237 24.72 9.16 -16.68
N LYS A 238 24.18 8.25 -15.88
CA LYS A 238 24.93 7.30 -15.06
C LYS A 238 24.30 5.91 -15.13
N THR A 239 25.01 4.91 -14.64
CA THR A 239 24.43 3.58 -14.41
C THR A 239 23.32 3.68 -13.36
N ILE A 240 22.18 3.08 -13.64
CA ILE A 240 21.00 3.13 -12.77
C ILE A 240 20.88 1.81 -12.00
N THR A 241 20.80 1.91 -10.69
CA THR A 241 20.58 0.76 -9.80
C THR A 241 19.33 0.97 -8.99
N PHE A 242 18.47 -0.04 -8.96
CA PHE A 242 17.32 -0.08 -8.07
C PHE A 242 17.64 -0.94 -6.87
N LYS A 243 17.31 -0.45 -5.69
CA LYS A 243 17.44 -1.16 -4.43
C LYS A 243 16.13 -1.09 -3.65
N PRO A 244 15.86 -2.06 -2.76
CA PRO A 244 14.69 -2.01 -1.90
C PRO A 244 14.69 -0.79 -0.99
N SER A 245 13.54 -0.45 -0.43
CA SER A 245 13.42 0.63 0.55
C SER A 245 14.38 0.43 1.72
N SER A 246 15.03 1.51 2.17
CA SER A 246 16.13 1.45 3.14
C SER A 246 15.69 1.36 4.59
N GLY A 247 14.41 1.48 4.89
CA GLY A 247 13.87 1.44 6.25
C GLY A 247 12.88 2.55 6.52
N GLY A 248 12.33 2.54 7.73
CA GLY A 248 11.27 3.42 8.15
C GLY A 248 10.01 2.64 8.53
N ASP A 249 8.91 3.34 8.63
CA ASP A 249 7.61 2.72 8.92
C ASP A 249 7.19 1.75 7.82
N LEU A 250 6.38 0.77 8.18
CA LEU A 250 5.89 -0.25 7.25
C LEU A 250 5.18 0.36 6.05
N GLU A 251 4.47 1.45 6.25
CA GLU A 251 3.75 2.20 5.23
C GLU A 251 4.67 2.75 4.12
N VAL A 252 5.96 2.94 4.40
CA VAL A 252 6.94 3.46 3.44
C VAL A 252 7.83 2.34 2.88
N THR A 253 8.19 1.38 3.71
CA THR A 253 9.11 0.29 3.34
C THR A 253 8.47 -0.79 2.49
N MET A 254 7.15 -0.86 2.48
CA MET A 254 6.36 -1.79 1.69
C MET A 254 5.36 -1.06 0.81
N HIS A 255 4.93 -1.74 -0.24
CA HIS A 255 3.80 -1.28 -1.04
C HIS A 255 2.52 -1.52 -0.25
N SER A 256 1.88 -0.46 0.20
CA SER A 256 0.60 -0.53 0.88
C SER A 256 -0.54 -0.24 -0.08
N VAL A 257 -1.59 -1.03 0.00
CA VAL A 257 -2.77 -0.88 -0.85
C VAL A 257 -4.01 -1.45 -0.15
N ASN A 258 -5.16 -0.85 -0.42
CA ASN A 258 -6.44 -1.43 -0.05
C ASN A 258 -6.88 -2.42 -1.13
N CYS A 259 -7.06 -3.67 -0.77
CA CYS A 259 -7.50 -4.72 -1.67
C CYS A 259 -8.80 -5.33 -1.12
N GLY A 260 -9.92 -5.05 -1.79
CA GLY A 260 -11.21 -5.60 -1.42
C GLY A 260 -11.71 -5.23 -0.01
N GLY A 261 -11.22 -4.14 0.56
CA GLY A 261 -11.54 -3.69 1.90
C GLY A 261 -10.54 -4.07 2.99
N GLU A 262 -9.50 -4.81 2.64
CA GLU A 262 -8.40 -5.14 3.53
C GLU A 262 -7.12 -4.42 3.11
N PHE A 263 -6.29 -4.05 4.08
CA PHE A 263 -5.07 -3.29 3.84
C PHE A 263 -3.86 -4.21 3.76
N PHE A 264 -3.31 -4.33 2.56
CA PHE A 264 -2.17 -5.17 2.25
C PHE A 264 -0.88 -4.35 2.31
N TYR A 265 0.16 -4.96 2.86
CA TYR A 265 1.53 -4.43 2.90
C TYR A 265 2.43 -5.46 2.23
N CYS A 266 2.87 -5.15 1.02
CA CYS A 266 3.57 -6.10 0.16
C CYS A 266 5.05 -5.75 0.05
N ASN A 267 5.90 -6.76 0.21
CA ASN A 267 7.34 -6.62 0.08
C ASN A 267 7.70 -6.54 -1.41
N THR A 268 8.28 -5.41 -1.81
CA THR A 268 8.63 -5.12 -3.21
C THR A 268 10.11 -5.36 -3.54
N THR A 269 10.84 -6.06 -2.69
CA THR A 269 12.27 -6.34 -2.91
C THR A 269 12.54 -6.96 -4.27
N ARG A 270 11.68 -7.85 -4.75
CA ARG A 270 11.82 -8.50 -6.05
C ARG A 270 11.59 -7.57 -7.24
N LEU A 271 10.95 -6.43 -7.03
CA LEU A 271 10.72 -5.43 -8.08
C LEU A 271 11.88 -4.46 -8.20
N PHE A 272 12.53 -4.13 -7.10
CA PHE A 272 13.56 -3.09 -7.02
C PHE A 272 14.88 -3.68 -6.51
N ASN A 273 15.44 -4.58 -7.28
CA ASN A 273 16.73 -5.19 -7.00
C ASN A 273 17.45 -5.53 -8.31
N SER A 274 17.90 -4.49 -9.02
CA SER A 274 18.54 -4.65 -10.31
C SER A 274 19.50 -3.51 -10.61
N THR A 275 20.51 -3.81 -11.43
CA THR A 275 21.47 -2.82 -11.94
C THR A 275 21.41 -2.79 -13.47
N TRP A 276 21.33 -1.60 -14.02
CA TRP A 276 21.18 -1.37 -15.45
C TRP A 276 22.40 -0.62 -16.00
N ASN A 277 23.28 -1.36 -16.65
CA ASN A 277 24.50 -0.84 -17.29
C ASN A 277 24.21 -0.25 -18.66
N VAL A 278 25.05 0.69 -19.11
CA VAL A 278 24.92 1.34 -20.41
C VAL A 278 25.07 0.35 -21.58
N THR A 279 25.70 -0.81 -21.36
CA THR A 279 26.11 -1.74 -22.42
C THR A 279 25.36 -3.08 -22.46
N GLY A 280 24.34 -3.26 -21.63
CA GLY A 280 23.66 -4.56 -21.61
C GLY A 280 22.27 -4.51 -21.01
N SER A 281 21.28 -4.84 -21.81
CA SER A 281 20.00 -5.30 -21.29
C SER A 281 20.23 -6.66 -20.65
N ASN A 282 19.98 -6.76 -19.34
CA ASN A 282 19.80 -8.08 -18.73
C ASN A 282 18.47 -8.62 -19.25
N ASN A 283 18.50 -9.19 -20.44
CA ASN A 283 17.39 -9.94 -20.98
C ASN A 283 17.27 -11.26 -20.20
N THR A 284 16.64 -11.21 -19.06
CA THR A 284 16.05 -12.41 -18.50
C THR A 284 14.72 -12.61 -19.20
N GLU A 285 14.76 -13.24 -20.37
CA GLU A 285 13.58 -13.78 -21.00
C GLU A 285 13.03 -14.87 -20.09
N GLY A 286 11.98 -14.59 -19.37
CA GLY A 286 11.25 -15.55 -18.59
C GLY A 286 9.78 -15.17 -18.59
N ASN A 287 8.93 -16.10 -19.00
CA ASN A 287 7.47 -15.99 -18.82
C ASN A 287 7.06 -16.25 -17.38
N ASP A 288 7.93 -15.91 -16.43
CA ASP A 288 7.72 -16.10 -15.02
C ASP A 288 6.75 -15.07 -14.44
N THR A 289 6.15 -15.45 -13.35
CA THR A 289 5.38 -14.56 -12.48
C THR A 289 6.24 -14.14 -11.31
N ILE A 290 6.27 -12.85 -11.03
CA ILE A 290 6.85 -12.34 -9.78
C ILE A 290 5.76 -12.42 -8.72
N THR A 291 6.07 -13.08 -7.60
CA THR A 291 5.18 -13.15 -6.44
C THR A 291 5.76 -12.31 -5.31
N LEU A 292 4.98 -11.33 -4.86
CA LEU A 292 5.32 -10.47 -3.75
C LEU A 292 4.58 -10.96 -2.49
N PRO A 293 5.30 -11.31 -1.42
CA PRO A 293 4.63 -11.69 -0.18
C PRO A 293 4.01 -10.46 0.48
N CYS A 294 2.78 -10.59 0.95
CA CYS A 294 2.05 -9.51 1.59
C CYS A 294 1.64 -9.87 3.02
N ARG A 295 1.60 -8.85 3.86
CA ARG A 295 1.03 -8.93 5.21
C ARG A 295 -0.21 -8.06 5.26
N ILE A 296 -1.13 -8.40 6.14
CA ILE A 296 -2.39 -7.67 6.31
C ILE A 296 -2.39 -6.99 7.67
N LYS A 297 -2.87 -5.76 7.71
CA LYS A 297 -3.01 -4.97 8.92
C LYS A 297 -4.42 -4.43 9.01
N GLN A 298 -5.05 -4.53 10.17
CA GLN A 298 -6.40 -4.03 10.40
C GLN A 298 -6.43 -2.69 11.13
N ILE A 299 -5.43 -2.42 11.98
CA ILE A 299 -5.31 -1.13 12.68
C ILE A 299 -4.38 -0.23 11.88
N ILE A 300 -4.93 0.83 11.32
CA ILE A 300 -4.27 1.69 10.35
C ILE A 300 -4.30 3.13 10.83
N ASN A 301 -3.15 3.78 10.77
CA ASN A 301 -3.04 5.21 10.98
C ASN A 301 -3.40 5.92 9.68
N MET A 302 -4.63 6.39 9.57
CA MET A 302 -5.09 7.05 8.35
C MET A 302 -4.35 8.37 8.13
N TRP A 303 -3.81 8.55 6.93
CA TRP A 303 -3.19 9.80 6.46
C TRP A 303 -2.08 10.31 7.37
N GLN A 304 -1.48 9.43 8.18
CA GLN A 304 -0.48 9.78 9.18
C GLN A 304 -0.95 10.85 10.19
N GLU A 305 -2.26 10.94 10.42
CA GLU A 305 -2.80 11.80 11.46
C GLU A 305 -2.40 11.28 12.84
N VAL A 306 -1.75 12.12 13.62
CA VAL A 306 -1.37 11.79 14.99
C VAL A 306 -2.61 11.72 15.88
N GLY A 307 -2.74 10.65 16.63
CA GLY A 307 -3.81 10.49 17.62
C GLY A 307 -5.09 9.83 17.11
N LYS A 308 -5.16 9.45 15.84
CA LYS A 308 -6.31 8.74 15.26
C LYS A 308 -5.87 7.50 14.52
N ALA A 309 -6.51 6.38 14.82
CA ALA A 309 -6.34 5.12 14.10
C ALA A 309 -7.70 4.55 13.70
N MET A 310 -7.73 3.81 12.62
CA MET A 310 -8.92 3.13 12.13
C MET A 310 -8.71 1.62 12.23
N TYR A 311 -9.71 0.91 12.72
CA TYR A 311 -9.78 -0.54 12.61
C TYR A 311 -10.64 -0.91 11.41
N ALA A 312 -10.07 -1.63 10.45
CA ALA A 312 -10.79 -2.16 9.30
C ALA A 312 -11.39 -3.51 9.67
N PRO A 313 -12.72 -3.66 9.68
CA PRO A 313 -13.35 -4.95 9.98
C PRO A 313 -12.92 -6.02 8.98
N PRO A 314 -12.81 -7.27 9.41
CA PRO A 314 -12.41 -8.34 8.51
C PRO A 314 -13.46 -8.58 7.41
N ILE A 315 -12.99 -8.92 6.23
CA ILE A 315 -13.84 -9.29 5.11
C ILE A 315 -13.96 -10.81 5.08
N ARG A 316 -15.18 -11.29 4.93
CA ARG A 316 -15.48 -12.72 4.85
C ARG A 316 -14.99 -13.33 3.55
N GLY A 317 -14.57 -14.59 3.62
CA GLY A 317 -14.17 -15.34 2.45
C GLY A 317 -12.78 -15.00 1.96
N GLN A 318 -12.48 -15.42 0.75
CA GLN A 318 -11.25 -15.09 0.04
C GLN A 318 -11.36 -13.72 -0.61
N ILE A 319 -10.24 -13.03 -0.74
CA ILE A 319 -10.18 -11.72 -1.39
C ILE A 319 -9.28 -11.80 -2.60
N ARG A 320 -9.73 -11.21 -3.69
CA ARG A 320 -8.95 -11.01 -4.92
C ARG A 320 -9.20 -9.60 -5.43
N CYS A 321 -8.15 -8.93 -5.82
CA CYS A 321 -8.23 -7.64 -6.48
C CYS A 321 -7.23 -7.55 -7.62
N SER A 322 -7.58 -6.83 -8.65
CA SER A 322 -6.72 -6.56 -9.79
C SER A 322 -6.58 -5.06 -9.97
N SER A 323 -5.36 -4.59 -10.12
CA SER A 323 -5.05 -3.17 -10.30
C SER A 323 -4.05 -3.00 -11.43
N ASN A 324 -4.01 -1.80 -12.01
CA ASN A 324 -3.04 -1.41 -13.02
C ASN A 324 -1.99 -0.51 -12.39
N ILE A 325 -0.73 -0.91 -12.44
CA ILE A 325 0.38 -0.05 -12.05
C ILE A 325 0.58 0.97 -13.17
N THR A 326 0.34 2.24 -12.87
CA THR A 326 0.43 3.34 -13.83
C THR A 326 1.54 4.32 -13.53
N GLY A 327 2.18 4.18 -12.39
CA GLY A 327 3.28 5.04 -12.00
C GLY A 327 4.09 4.48 -10.84
N LEU A 328 5.19 5.14 -10.56
CA LEU A 328 6.12 4.79 -9.48
C LEU A 328 6.49 6.05 -8.70
N LEU A 329 6.72 5.88 -7.41
CA LEU A 329 7.33 6.91 -6.57
C LEU A 329 8.74 6.45 -6.22
N LEU A 330 9.74 7.23 -6.62
CA LEU A 330 11.15 6.90 -6.43
C LEU A 330 11.86 7.97 -5.60
N ALA A 331 12.77 7.52 -4.77
CA ALA A 331 13.71 8.36 -4.05
C ALA A 331 15.13 8.04 -4.51
N ARG A 332 15.91 9.07 -4.77
CA ARG A 332 17.32 8.92 -5.15
C ARG A 332 18.18 9.00 -3.90
N ASP A 333 19.13 8.06 -3.74
CA ASP A 333 20.07 8.11 -2.64
C ASP A 333 20.99 9.32 -2.76
N GLY A 334 21.15 10.04 -1.66
CA GLY A 334 22.15 11.09 -1.52
C GLY A 334 23.52 10.49 -1.29
N GLY A 335 24.57 11.20 -1.71
CA GLY A 335 25.95 10.79 -1.50
C GLY A 335 26.94 11.62 -2.29
N VAL A 336 28.21 11.29 -2.17
CA VAL A 336 29.30 12.01 -2.82
C VAL A 336 29.15 11.90 -4.34
N ASN A 337 29.25 13.02 -5.05
CA ASN A 337 29.07 13.15 -6.50
C ASN A 337 30.10 12.39 -7.36
N THR A 338 30.83 11.43 -6.80
CA THR A 338 31.97 10.77 -7.43
C THR A 338 31.68 9.36 -7.92
N THR A 339 30.47 8.82 -7.71
CA THR A 339 30.11 7.47 -8.17
C THR A 339 29.52 7.53 -9.58
N GLU A 340 29.89 6.56 -10.40
CA GLU A 340 29.35 6.36 -11.75
C GLU A 340 27.94 5.76 -11.72
N THR A 341 27.36 5.56 -10.56
CA THR A 341 26.09 4.89 -10.35
C THR A 341 25.13 5.77 -9.52
N GLU A 342 23.90 5.86 -9.98
CA GLU A 342 22.79 6.43 -9.19
C GLU A 342 21.89 5.32 -8.66
N VAL A 343 21.53 5.42 -7.38
CA VAL A 343 20.70 4.44 -6.71
C VAL A 343 19.32 5.02 -6.47
N PHE A 344 18.30 4.29 -6.89
CA PHE A 344 16.90 4.65 -6.72
C PHE A 344 16.19 3.60 -5.87
N ARG A 345 15.39 4.07 -4.93
CA ARG A 345 14.59 3.23 -4.04
C ARG A 345 13.12 3.60 -4.15
N PRO A 346 12.20 2.64 -4.00
CA PRO A 346 10.79 2.98 -3.94
C PRO A 346 10.53 3.86 -2.71
N GLY A 347 9.70 4.86 -2.89
CA GLY A 347 9.35 5.81 -1.85
C GLY A 347 7.84 5.95 -1.70
N GLY A 348 7.41 6.93 -0.96
CA GLY A 348 6.00 7.21 -0.72
C GLY A 348 5.75 7.65 0.71
N GLY A 349 4.49 7.60 1.11
CA GLY A 349 4.05 8.01 2.45
C GLY A 349 3.47 9.42 2.51
N ASN A 350 3.83 10.29 1.57
CA ASN A 350 3.17 11.58 1.42
C ASN A 350 2.10 11.49 0.34
N MET A 351 0.83 11.49 0.74
CA MET A 351 -0.30 11.38 -0.19
C MET A 351 -0.40 12.55 -1.16
N LYS A 352 0.18 13.70 -0.83
CA LYS A 352 0.25 14.83 -1.78
C LYS A 352 0.96 14.46 -3.08
N ASP A 353 1.97 13.59 -3.02
CA ASP A 353 2.67 13.11 -4.21
C ASP A 353 1.76 12.24 -5.09
N ASN A 354 0.93 11.42 -4.47
CA ASN A 354 -0.06 10.63 -5.20
C ASN A 354 -1.05 11.54 -5.95
N TRP A 355 -1.50 12.61 -5.30
CA TRP A 355 -2.44 13.54 -5.91
C TRP A 355 -1.77 14.42 -6.98
N ARG A 356 -0.52 14.81 -6.77
CA ARG A 356 0.27 15.55 -7.78
C ARG A 356 0.44 14.76 -9.07
N SER A 357 0.52 13.45 -8.99
CA SER A 357 0.65 12.59 -10.18
C SER A 357 -0.52 12.73 -11.16
N GLU A 358 -1.69 13.14 -10.68
CA GLU A 358 -2.89 13.33 -11.50
C GLU A 358 -3.20 14.80 -11.76
N LEU A 359 -2.89 15.70 -10.83
CA LEU A 359 -3.24 17.11 -10.89
C LEU A 359 -2.19 18.00 -11.57
N TYR A 360 -1.04 17.44 -11.96
CA TYR A 360 0.10 18.22 -12.48
C TYR A 360 -0.22 19.08 -13.70
N LYS A 361 -1.18 18.68 -14.52
CA LYS A 361 -1.56 19.36 -15.77
C LYS A 361 -2.59 20.47 -15.60
N TYR A 362 -3.04 20.69 -14.37
CA TYR A 362 -4.06 21.70 -14.07
C TYR A 362 -3.50 22.88 -13.30
N LYS A 363 -3.99 24.08 -13.64
CA LYS A 363 -3.69 25.31 -12.93
C LYS A 363 -4.98 26.08 -12.69
N VAL A 364 -5.26 26.42 -11.44
CA VAL A 364 -6.41 27.26 -11.10
C VAL A 364 -5.99 28.73 -11.17
N VAL A 365 -6.74 29.53 -11.90
CA VAL A 365 -6.50 30.95 -12.07
C VAL A 365 -7.73 31.76 -11.70
N LYS A 366 -7.50 32.97 -11.17
CA LYS A 366 -8.58 33.88 -10.87
C LYS A 366 -8.91 34.72 -12.13
N ILE A 367 -10.20 34.87 -12.38
CA ILE A 367 -10.68 35.72 -13.48
C ILE A 367 -10.90 37.13 -12.92
N GLU A 368 -10.24 38.14 -13.49
CA GLU A 368 -10.44 39.54 -13.15
C GLU A 368 -11.52 40.16 -14.03
#